data_c7036b82afb90eaa7152e7e352614baa
#
_entry.id   c7036b82afb90eaa7152e7e352614baa
#
_cell.length_a   1.000
_cell.length_b   1.000
_cell.length_c   1.000
_cell.angle_alpha   90.00
_cell.angle_beta   90.00
_cell.angle_gamma   90.00
#
_symmetry.space_group_name_H-M   'P 1'
#
loop_
_entity.id
_entity.type
_entity.pdbx_description
1 polymer ?
#
loop_
_entity_poly.entity_id
_entity_poly.type
_entity_poly.pdbx_seq_one_letter_code
_entity_poly.pdbx_strand_id
1 'polypeptide(L)'
;MIMMAMNATDLQAQGVVPAQKGEKTFTLEDLNFGGNNYRNMVAKNRWCTWWGNELVRQDVDACYLVNKTTGKETRLFGINDINQWIAPTKDIKVRALYNALFPFAGKSIVMVSNGSKTYTVDFKKHKLLSEMDFADGENLLEANAQQNAFAYLKGSNLYVRTFDVTSNALTKEKKSHDFQISKDGSREIVYGQSVHRDEFGISKGTFWSPNGELLAFYRMDQSMVTDYPQVDIPEIGFNHPETQSCIATPAPDKYPMTGETSHKVTVGVFDCMTGKTVYLKAGDPTDRYFTNIAWSPDSKTIYMFELNRDQNDCRLTAYNAETGEKTGELYRETDEKYVEPCHPIQFLPWDSSSFIMQSRKDGYNHLYLCTLGKHGSRMASNTESLEIKQLTSGKWEVMEVLGFNSKRKSIIIASNEKSPIQRNIFAVDTKTGKRTLVDDCGKGWHSATLSENGQYVFDNYSTPTVPRKIALVNTENGKRTAYFTAENPWKGYNVPEYSCGSIKAADGETDLYWRMVKPVNFDPNKKYPTIIYVYGGPHAHNVDARWNYSSRGWETYM
;
A
#
# COMPACT_ATOMS: atom_id res chain seq x y z
N MET A 1 -0.18 -0.31 -40.98
CA MET A 1 1.12 -0.06 -40.38
C MET A 1 1.63 1.27 -40.94
N ILE A 2 1.27 2.39 -40.30
CA ILE A 2 1.70 3.73 -40.73
C ILE A 2 2.97 4.04 -39.93
N MET A 3 4.11 3.94 -40.55
CA MET A 3 5.36 4.49 -40.03
C MET A 3 5.26 6.02 -40.09
N MET A 4 4.91 6.67 -38.99
CA MET A 4 5.20 8.09 -38.84
C MET A 4 6.69 8.26 -38.67
N ALA A 5 7.35 8.87 -39.65
CA ALA A 5 8.72 9.36 -39.51
C ALA A 5 8.67 10.53 -38.52
N MET A 6 8.98 10.28 -37.24
CA MET A 6 9.23 11.34 -36.26
C MET A 6 10.48 12.11 -36.73
N ASN A 7 10.33 13.41 -36.92
CA ASN A 7 11.48 14.28 -37.17
C ASN A 7 12.33 14.32 -35.89
N ALA A 8 13.61 14.04 -36.01
CA ALA A 8 14.56 14.01 -34.88
C ALA A 8 14.69 15.34 -34.10
N THR A 9 14.05 16.41 -34.59
CA THR A 9 14.04 17.74 -33.98
C THR A 9 13.02 17.91 -32.83
N ASP A 10 12.07 16.97 -32.67
CA ASP A 10 10.99 17.11 -31.66
C ASP A 10 11.30 16.44 -30.32
N LEU A 11 12.39 15.67 -30.23
CA LEU A 11 12.83 14.97 -29.02
C LEU A 11 13.87 15.82 -28.26
N GLN A 12 13.43 16.86 -27.55
CA GLN A 12 14.31 17.57 -26.61
C GLN A 12 14.30 16.89 -25.24
N ALA A 13 15.48 16.44 -24.79
CA ALA A 13 15.64 15.93 -23.44
C ALA A 13 15.46 17.05 -22.41
N GLN A 14 14.50 16.90 -21.50
CA GLN A 14 14.27 17.81 -20.39
C GLN A 14 15.21 17.53 -19.21
N GLY A 15 15.77 16.32 -19.14
CA GLY A 15 16.75 15.94 -18.12
C GLY A 15 17.70 14.84 -18.64
N VAL A 16 18.96 14.97 -18.27
CA VAL A 16 20.01 14.02 -18.65
C VAL A 16 20.81 13.61 -17.43
N VAL A 17 20.99 12.29 -17.26
CA VAL A 17 22.00 11.70 -16.37
C VAL A 17 23.15 11.28 -17.27
N PRO A 18 24.33 11.92 -17.19
CA PRO A 18 25.42 11.67 -18.10
C PRO A 18 26.00 10.27 -17.93
N ALA A 19 26.51 9.70 -19.02
CA ALA A 19 27.25 8.45 -18.99
C ALA A 19 28.47 8.55 -18.05
N GLN A 20 28.79 7.44 -17.38
CA GLN A 20 29.97 7.32 -16.54
C GLN A 20 30.94 6.33 -17.20
N LYS A 21 32.21 6.72 -17.29
CA LYS A 21 33.28 5.81 -17.71
C LYS A 21 33.87 5.12 -16.48
N GLY A 22 33.97 3.80 -16.54
CA GLY A 22 34.60 2.96 -15.52
C GLY A 22 35.42 1.84 -16.19
N GLU A 23 36.03 1.01 -15.38
CA GLU A 23 36.81 -0.14 -15.84
C GLU A 23 35.97 -1.42 -15.96
N LYS A 24 34.77 -1.44 -15.32
CA LYS A 24 33.89 -2.60 -15.27
C LYS A 24 32.70 -2.44 -16.20
N THR A 25 32.29 -3.53 -16.83
CA THR A 25 31.04 -3.63 -17.58
C THR A 25 30.02 -4.45 -16.79
N PHE A 26 28.75 -4.13 -16.94
CA PHE A 26 27.68 -4.89 -16.29
C PHE A 26 27.52 -6.28 -16.91
N THR A 27 27.11 -7.22 -16.08
CA THR A 27 26.63 -8.53 -16.46
C THR A 27 25.15 -8.66 -16.13
N LEU A 28 24.46 -9.69 -16.63
CA LEU A 28 23.08 -9.99 -16.23
C LEU A 28 22.99 -10.36 -14.75
N GLU A 29 24.04 -10.98 -14.19
CA GLU A 29 24.16 -11.29 -12.75
C GLU A 29 24.23 -10.03 -11.84
N ASP A 30 24.66 -8.91 -12.41
CA ASP A 30 24.68 -7.61 -11.71
C ASP A 30 23.30 -6.96 -11.71
N LEU A 31 22.54 -7.04 -12.79
CA LEU A 31 21.39 -6.17 -13.04
C LEU A 31 20.03 -6.87 -12.95
N ASN A 32 19.97 -8.18 -13.05
CA ASN A 32 18.73 -8.93 -12.94
C ASN A 32 18.43 -9.32 -11.49
N PHE A 33 17.17 -9.17 -11.08
CA PHE A 33 16.71 -9.67 -9.79
C PHE A 33 16.97 -11.18 -9.67
N GLY A 34 17.60 -11.58 -8.56
CA GLY A 34 18.03 -12.98 -8.35
C GLY A 34 19.45 -13.28 -8.86
N GLY A 35 20.09 -12.40 -9.62
CA GLY A 35 21.49 -12.55 -10.02
C GLY A 35 22.44 -12.53 -8.81
N ASN A 36 23.56 -13.26 -8.91
CA ASN A 36 24.49 -13.47 -7.80
C ASN A 36 25.07 -12.17 -7.21
N ASN A 37 25.21 -11.12 -8.03
CA ASN A 37 25.73 -9.83 -7.60
C ASN A 37 24.67 -8.73 -7.46
N TYR A 38 23.41 -9.01 -7.80
CA TYR A 38 22.33 -8.02 -7.81
C TYR A 38 22.22 -7.20 -6.53
N ARG A 39 22.33 -7.86 -5.35
CA ARG A 39 22.25 -7.19 -4.05
C ARG A 39 23.33 -6.13 -3.81
N ASN A 40 24.46 -6.25 -4.48
CA ASN A 40 25.55 -5.27 -4.41
C ASN A 40 25.32 -4.10 -5.38
N MET A 41 24.48 -4.29 -6.38
CA MET A 41 24.14 -3.29 -7.41
C MET A 41 22.93 -2.42 -7.03
N VAL A 42 22.24 -2.74 -5.94
CA VAL A 42 21.11 -1.95 -5.42
C VAL A 42 21.61 -0.97 -4.36
N ALA A 43 21.11 0.27 -4.44
CA ALA A 43 21.42 1.29 -3.44
C ALA A 43 20.98 0.83 -2.04
N LYS A 44 21.91 0.84 -1.08
CA LYS A 44 21.64 0.45 0.31
C LYS A 44 20.47 1.25 0.88
N ASN A 45 19.68 0.61 1.74
CA ASN A 45 18.55 1.21 2.41
C ASN A 45 18.71 1.13 3.94
N ARG A 46 17.96 1.96 4.67
CA ARG A 46 17.74 1.84 6.11
C ARG A 46 16.26 1.63 6.34
N TRP A 47 15.90 0.43 6.74
CA TRP A 47 14.52 0.07 7.04
C TRP A 47 14.12 0.65 8.38
N CYS A 48 13.06 1.44 8.40
CA CYS A 48 12.54 2.05 9.61
C CYS A 48 11.03 1.83 9.71
N THR A 49 10.55 1.72 10.93
CA THR A 49 9.14 1.65 11.27
C THR A 49 8.81 2.67 12.36
N TRP A 50 7.56 3.10 12.41
CA TRP A 50 7.07 3.96 13.47
C TRP A 50 6.59 3.14 14.67
N TRP A 51 7.03 3.52 15.84
CA TRP A 51 6.53 3.08 17.14
C TRP A 51 5.78 4.25 17.78
N GLY A 52 4.53 4.42 17.38
CA GLY A 52 3.78 5.65 17.64
C GLY A 52 4.49 6.86 17.03
N ASN A 53 5.00 7.75 17.88
CA ASN A 53 5.76 8.92 17.44
C ASN A 53 7.27 8.71 17.41
N GLU A 54 7.76 7.56 17.81
CA GLU A 54 9.18 7.24 17.78
C GLU A 54 9.54 6.47 16.51
N LEU A 55 10.70 6.78 15.95
CA LEU A 55 11.21 6.10 14.77
C LEU A 55 12.22 5.02 15.18
N VAL A 56 12.01 3.80 14.72
CA VAL A 56 12.88 2.66 14.98
C VAL A 56 13.50 2.17 13.67
N ARG A 57 14.83 2.18 13.58
CA ARG A 57 15.54 1.48 12.52
C ARG A 57 15.62 -0.01 12.84
N GLN A 58 15.26 -0.81 11.88
CA GLN A 58 15.30 -2.26 11.94
C GLN A 58 16.44 -2.80 11.08
N ASP A 59 17.24 -3.67 11.67
CA ASP A 59 18.30 -4.40 10.96
C ASP A 59 18.08 -5.90 11.14
N VAL A 60 18.91 -6.73 10.52
CA VAL A 60 18.87 -8.18 10.70
C VAL A 60 19.15 -8.55 12.16
N ASP A 61 20.11 -7.90 12.78
CA ASP A 61 20.67 -8.26 14.09
C ASP A 61 20.24 -7.36 15.26
N ALA A 62 19.68 -6.17 14.99
CA ALA A 62 19.29 -5.24 16.06
C ALA A 62 18.23 -4.21 15.63
N CYS A 63 17.53 -3.64 16.62
CA CYS A 63 16.66 -2.48 16.48
C CYS A 63 17.26 -1.26 17.18
N TYR A 64 17.12 -0.09 16.57
CA TYR A 64 17.69 1.17 17.05
C TYR A 64 16.65 2.28 17.09
N LEU A 65 16.58 3.00 18.18
CA LEU A 65 15.79 4.24 18.27
C LEU A 65 16.52 5.35 17.52
N VAL A 66 15.83 6.04 16.62
CA VAL A 66 16.38 7.14 15.83
C VAL A 66 15.90 8.47 16.39
N ASN A 67 16.83 9.33 16.76
CA ASN A 67 16.52 10.70 17.16
C ASN A 67 16.12 11.52 15.92
N LYS A 68 14.87 11.94 15.85
CA LYS A 68 14.27 12.61 14.69
C LYS A 68 14.86 14.00 14.39
N THR A 69 15.56 14.61 15.35
CA THR A 69 16.15 15.95 15.18
C THR A 69 17.64 15.94 14.86
N THR A 70 18.32 14.83 15.15
CA THR A 70 19.78 14.70 14.95
C THR A 70 20.19 13.55 14.04
N GLY A 71 19.27 12.59 13.78
CA GLY A 71 19.56 11.35 13.06
C GLY A 71 20.42 10.35 13.86
N LYS A 72 20.77 10.63 15.11
CA LYS A 72 21.57 9.71 15.93
C LYS A 72 20.76 8.49 16.33
N GLU A 73 21.41 7.33 16.33
CA GLU A 73 20.83 6.03 16.69
C GLU A 73 21.26 5.59 18.09
N THR A 74 20.32 5.01 18.82
CA THR A 74 20.58 4.35 20.11
C THR A 74 20.02 2.94 20.04
N ARG A 75 20.84 1.91 20.31
CA ARG A 75 20.42 0.51 20.28
C ARG A 75 19.34 0.27 21.34
N LEU A 76 18.23 -0.33 20.92
CA LEU A 76 17.15 -0.77 21.82
C LEU A 76 17.40 -2.20 22.32
N PHE A 77 17.64 -3.12 21.40
CA PHE A 77 17.94 -4.54 21.66
C PHE A 77 18.53 -5.19 20.41
N GLY A 78 19.13 -6.34 20.59
CA GLY A 78 19.61 -7.18 19.50
C GLY A 78 18.92 -8.54 19.44
N ILE A 79 19.21 -9.28 18.39
CA ILE A 79 18.65 -10.60 18.13
C ILE A 79 19.01 -11.60 19.24
N ASN A 80 20.22 -11.51 19.80
CA ASN A 80 20.66 -12.36 20.90
C ASN A 80 19.87 -12.07 22.18
N ASP A 81 19.56 -10.78 22.44
CA ASP A 81 18.74 -10.38 23.57
C ASP A 81 17.33 -10.98 23.44
N ILE A 82 16.71 -10.82 22.28
CA ILE A 82 15.38 -11.40 21.97
C ILE A 82 15.39 -12.91 22.16
N ASN A 83 16.36 -13.61 21.58
CA ASN A 83 16.42 -15.08 21.69
C ASN A 83 16.64 -15.54 23.14
N GLN A 84 17.39 -14.80 23.94
CA GLN A 84 17.55 -15.07 25.37
C GLN A 84 16.23 -14.87 26.14
N TRP A 85 15.46 -13.83 25.82
CA TRP A 85 14.20 -13.51 26.52
C TRP A 85 13.05 -14.44 26.13
N ILE A 86 13.04 -14.96 24.89
CA ILE A 86 11.98 -15.85 24.37
C ILE A 86 12.09 -17.25 24.98
N ALA A 87 13.24 -17.88 24.85
CA ALA A 87 13.44 -19.24 25.32
C ALA A 87 14.93 -19.56 25.43
N PRO A 88 15.50 -19.49 26.64
CA PRO A 88 16.89 -19.86 26.84
C PRO A 88 17.21 -21.34 26.57
N THR A 89 16.19 -22.20 26.41
CA THR A 89 16.34 -23.66 26.35
C THR A 89 15.81 -24.33 25.09
N LYS A 90 15.25 -23.59 24.12
CA LYS A 90 14.67 -24.18 22.88
C LYS A 90 15.50 -23.82 21.65
N ASP A 91 15.61 -24.78 20.71
CA ASP A 91 16.35 -24.64 19.44
C ASP A 91 15.75 -23.66 18.45
N ILE A 92 14.52 -23.17 18.71
CA ILE A 92 13.81 -22.25 17.83
C ILE A 92 14.26 -20.81 18.12
N LYS A 93 14.99 -20.20 17.20
CA LYS A 93 15.52 -18.84 17.31
C LYS A 93 14.94 -17.92 16.25
N VAL A 94 14.60 -16.71 16.66
CA VAL A 94 14.38 -15.59 15.72
C VAL A 94 15.67 -15.36 14.96
N ARG A 95 15.59 -15.24 13.62
CA ARG A 95 16.76 -15.15 12.74
C ARG A 95 17.03 -13.74 12.22
N ALA A 96 16.03 -12.85 12.30
CA ALA A 96 16.15 -11.48 11.84
C ALA A 96 15.14 -10.58 12.54
N LEU A 97 15.47 -9.29 12.67
CA LEU A 97 14.64 -8.27 13.34
C LEU A 97 14.09 -7.22 12.35
N TYR A 98 14.36 -7.32 11.06
CA TYR A 98 13.88 -6.35 10.07
C TYR A 98 12.34 -6.34 9.92
N ASN A 99 11.63 -7.37 10.39
CA ASN A 99 10.18 -7.47 10.43
C ASN A 99 9.59 -7.31 11.85
N ALA A 100 10.37 -6.80 12.81
CA ALA A 100 9.87 -6.58 14.16
C ALA A 100 8.76 -5.54 14.16
N LEU A 101 7.63 -5.83 14.82
CA LEU A 101 6.48 -4.94 14.92
C LEU A 101 6.43 -4.28 16.30
N PHE A 102 6.10 -2.99 16.34
CA PHE A 102 5.92 -2.20 17.56
C PHE A 102 4.46 -1.74 17.64
N PRO A 103 3.53 -2.63 18.02
CA PRO A 103 2.08 -2.41 17.83
C PRO A 103 1.48 -1.36 18.77
N PHE A 104 2.18 -1.00 19.86
CA PHE A 104 1.62 -0.13 20.89
C PHE A 104 2.50 1.09 21.14
N ALA A 105 2.02 2.27 20.78
CA ALA A 105 2.68 3.53 21.06
C ALA A 105 3.05 3.68 22.55
N GLY A 106 4.29 4.05 22.84
CA GLY A 106 4.77 4.30 24.19
C GLY A 106 4.93 3.07 25.10
N LYS A 107 4.56 1.85 24.65
CA LYS A 107 4.81 0.61 25.40
C LYS A 107 6.06 -0.11 24.87
N SER A 108 6.89 -0.63 25.76
CA SER A 108 8.09 -1.37 25.41
C SER A 108 7.81 -2.79 24.87
N ILE A 109 6.82 -2.90 24.00
CA ILE A 109 6.35 -4.16 23.43
C ILE A 109 6.86 -4.27 21.99
N VAL A 110 7.48 -5.41 21.69
CA VAL A 110 7.86 -5.80 20.34
C VAL A 110 7.29 -7.18 20.03
N MET A 111 6.82 -7.36 18.80
CA MET A 111 6.44 -8.66 18.26
C MET A 111 7.47 -9.07 17.21
N VAL A 112 7.99 -10.30 17.34
CA VAL A 112 8.98 -10.89 16.44
C VAL A 112 8.53 -12.29 16.03
N SER A 113 8.84 -12.70 14.82
CA SER A 113 8.35 -13.97 14.28
C SER A 113 9.49 -14.92 13.90
N ASN A 114 9.22 -16.20 13.99
CA ASN A 114 10.05 -17.29 13.46
C ASN A 114 9.12 -18.34 12.82
N GLY A 115 9.02 -18.33 11.50
CA GLY A 115 8.03 -19.14 10.78
C GLY A 115 6.60 -18.75 11.18
N SER A 116 5.78 -19.74 11.55
CA SER A 116 4.39 -19.56 11.98
C SER A 116 4.25 -18.92 13.37
N LYS A 117 5.33 -18.94 14.17
CA LYS A 117 5.29 -18.46 15.56
C LYS A 117 5.61 -16.98 15.67
N THR A 118 4.78 -16.27 16.45
CA THR A 118 4.99 -14.87 16.82
C THR A 118 5.14 -14.75 18.33
N TYR A 119 6.19 -14.08 18.74
CA TYR A 119 6.55 -13.84 20.13
C TYR A 119 6.32 -12.38 20.48
N THR A 120 5.55 -12.11 21.53
CA THR A 120 5.35 -10.77 22.08
C THR A 120 6.28 -10.60 23.28
N VAL A 121 7.16 -9.61 23.24
CA VAL A 121 8.23 -9.41 24.22
C VAL A 121 8.17 -8.00 24.79
N ASP A 122 8.27 -7.84 26.10
CA ASP A 122 8.59 -6.56 26.75
C ASP A 122 10.10 -6.39 26.79
N PHE A 123 10.64 -5.57 25.88
CA PHE A 123 12.09 -5.43 25.74
C PHE A 123 12.76 -4.56 26.82
N LYS A 124 12.00 -3.82 27.64
CA LYS A 124 12.54 -3.15 28.83
C LYS A 124 12.55 -4.04 30.07
N LYS A 125 11.55 -4.92 30.20
CA LYS A 125 11.49 -5.89 31.29
C LYS A 125 12.22 -7.19 30.98
N HIS A 126 12.74 -7.33 29.74
CA HIS A 126 13.47 -8.52 29.26
C HIS A 126 12.61 -9.80 29.41
N LYS A 127 11.33 -9.72 29.07
CA LYS A 127 10.37 -10.78 29.37
C LYS A 127 9.51 -11.14 28.16
N LEU A 128 9.40 -12.45 27.88
CA LEU A 128 8.36 -12.99 27.01
C LEU A 128 7.00 -12.81 27.68
N LEU A 129 6.07 -12.20 26.95
CA LEU A 129 4.70 -11.95 27.38
C LEU A 129 3.74 -13.00 26.84
N SER A 130 3.82 -13.31 25.56
CA SER A 130 2.98 -14.32 24.92
C SER A 130 3.67 -14.93 23.69
N GLU A 131 3.24 -16.14 23.38
CA GLU A 131 3.57 -16.87 22.15
C GLU A 131 2.26 -17.15 21.43
N MET A 132 2.24 -16.94 20.12
CA MET A 132 1.12 -17.27 19.25
C MET A 132 1.64 -18.12 18.09
N ASP A 133 0.92 -19.19 17.76
CA ASP A 133 1.22 -20.08 16.65
C ASP A 133 -0.02 -20.27 15.78
N PHE A 134 0.18 -20.26 14.48
CA PHE A 134 -0.81 -20.72 13.52
C PHE A 134 -0.40 -22.10 13.04
N ALA A 135 -1.30 -23.07 13.18
CA ALA A 135 -1.04 -24.45 12.76
C ALA A 135 -0.89 -24.52 11.22
N ASP A 136 -0.30 -25.62 10.75
CA ASP A 136 -0.20 -25.87 9.32
C ASP A 136 -1.59 -25.83 8.66
N GLY A 137 -1.69 -25.07 7.57
CA GLY A 137 -2.95 -24.80 6.86
C GLY A 137 -3.80 -23.69 7.45
N GLU A 138 -3.35 -23.02 8.52
CA GLU A 138 -3.93 -21.77 9.03
C GLU A 138 -3.13 -20.57 8.48
N ASN A 139 -3.79 -19.70 7.72
CA ASN A 139 -3.18 -18.54 7.10
C ASN A 139 -3.72 -17.26 7.75
N LEU A 140 -2.88 -16.55 8.49
CA LEU A 140 -3.23 -15.26 9.08
C LEU A 140 -3.54 -14.23 7.96
N LEU A 141 -4.71 -13.60 8.03
CA LEU A 141 -5.11 -12.50 7.16
C LEU A 141 -4.81 -11.14 7.81
N GLU A 142 -5.36 -10.92 9.00
CA GLU A 142 -5.24 -9.61 9.67
C GLU A 142 -5.43 -9.75 11.19
N ALA A 143 -4.63 -9.00 11.95
CA ALA A 143 -4.83 -8.79 13.38
C ALA A 143 -5.58 -7.47 13.63
N ASN A 144 -6.41 -7.40 14.67
CA ASN A 144 -6.96 -6.13 15.09
C ASN A 144 -5.88 -5.21 15.70
N ALA A 145 -6.16 -3.90 15.82
CA ALA A 145 -5.20 -2.93 16.35
C ALA A 145 -4.75 -3.25 17.78
N GLN A 146 -5.59 -3.92 18.57
CA GLN A 146 -5.33 -4.33 19.96
C GLN A 146 -4.47 -5.61 20.04
N GLN A 147 -4.19 -6.27 18.93
CA GLN A 147 -3.43 -7.54 18.83
C GLN A 147 -4.00 -8.65 19.74
N ASN A 148 -5.32 -8.71 19.85
CA ASN A 148 -6.03 -9.69 20.65
C ASN A 148 -7.13 -10.45 19.91
N ALA A 149 -7.36 -10.13 18.64
CA ALA A 149 -8.21 -10.86 17.73
C ALA A 149 -7.54 -10.96 16.35
N PHE A 150 -7.66 -12.12 15.70
CA PHE A 150 -6.94 -12.47 14.49
C PHE A 150 -7.88 -13.13 13.51
N ALA A 151 -8.06 -12.55 12.33
CA ALA A 151 -8.75 -13.17 11.23
C ALA A 151 -7.79 -14.07 10.47
N TYR A 152 -8.18 -15.31 10.19
CA TYR A 152 -7.35 -16.26 9.47
C TYR A 152 -8.19 -17.23 8.64
N LEU A 153 -7.57 -17.82 7.63
CA LEU A 153 -8.15 -18.91 6.86
C LEU A 153 -7.65 -20.25 7.38
N LYS A 154 -8.56 -21.23 7.43
CA LYS A 154 -8.23 -22.66 7.59
C LYS A 154 -8.88 -23.41 6.43
N GLY A 155 -8.04 -23.92 5.52
CA GLY A 155 -8.51 -24.25 4.18
C GLY A 155 -9.08 -23.00 3.51
N SER A 156 -10.28 -23.09 2.94
CA SER A 156 -10.98 -21.97 2.31
C SER A 156 -11.98 -21.27 3.24
N ASN A 157 -12.04 -21.62 4.51
CA ASN A 157 -13.00 -21.05 5.45
C ASN A 157 -12.38 -19.99 6.34
N LEU A 158 -13.17 -18.94 6.62
CA LEU A 158 -12.80 -17.82 7.48
C LEU A 158 -13.06 -18.14 8.95
N TYR A 159 -12.09 -17.84 9.77
CA TYR A 159 -12.10 -17.97 11.21
C TYR A 159 -11.64 -16.68 11.88
N VAL A 160 -12.07 -16.49 13.13
CA VAL A 160 -11.49 -15.47 14.04
C VAL A 160 -11.03 -16.19 15.32
N ARG A 161 -9.78 -15.95 15.68
CA ARG A 161 -9.21 -16.33 16.98
C ARG A 161 -9.16 -15.12 17.88
N THR A 162 -9.80 -15.20 19.04
CA THR A 162 -9.75 -14.14 20.07
C THR A 162 -9.01 -14.63 21.30
N PHE A 163 -8.46 -13.69 22.05
CA PHE A 163 -7.84 -13.97 23.35
C PHE A 163 -8.55 -13.17 24.44
N ASP A 164 -8.78 -13.81 25.61
CA ASP A 164 -9.46 -13.16 26.75
C ASP A 164 -8.79 -11.84 27.16
N VAL A 165 -9.57 -10.76 27.16
CA VAL A 165 -9.14 -9.38 27.46
C VAL A 165 -9.01 -9.14 28.97
N THR A 166 -9.60 -10.00 29.82
CA THR A 166 -9.73 -9.82 31.28
C THR A 166 -8.43 -10.04 32.07
N SER A 167 -7.45 -10.70 31.48
CA SER A 167 -6.09 -10.74 32.01
C SER A 167 -5.24 -9.85 31.12
N ASN A 168 -4.52 -8.87 31.69
CA ASN A 168 -3.51 -8.12 30.95
C ASN A 168 -3.07 -8.86 29.69
N ALA A 169 -3.46 -8.39 28.53
CA ALA A 169 -3.43 -9.11 27.22
C ALA A 169 -2.08 -9.74 26.82
N LEU A 170 -1.18 -9.88 27.75
CA LEU A 170 0.22 -10.20 27.63
C LEU A 170 0.70 -11.30 28.59
N THR A 171 -0.19 -12.14 29.15
CA THR A 171 0.20 -13.25 30.04
C THR A 171 0.20 -14.60 29.31
N LYS A 172 1.08 -15.52 29.75
CA LYS A 172 1.32 -16.84 29.12
C LYS A 172 0.12 -17.79 29.04
N GLU A 173 -0.90 -17.57 29.86
CA GLU A 173 -2.11 -18.42 29.95
C GLU A 173 -3.32 -17.72 29.33
N LYS A 174 -3.28 -17.50 28.03
CA LYS A 174 -4.44 -16.98 27.31
C LYS A 174 -5.31 -18.15 26.88
N LYS A 175 -6.58 -18.17 27.33
CA LYS A 175 -7.60 -18.97 26.67
C LYS A 175 -7.89 -18.30 25.34
N SER A 176 -7.65 -19.01 24.25
CA SER A 176 -8.08 -18.59 22.91
C SER A 176 -9.44 -19.19 22.60
N HIS A 177 -10.27 -18.42 21.92
CA HIS A 177 -11.53 -18.90 21.36
C HIS A 177 -11.45 -18.78 19.84
N ASP A 178 -11.69 -19.89 19.15
CA ASP A 178 -11.77 -19.92 17.71
C ASP A 178 -13.23 -19.93 17.26
N PHE A 179 -13.62 -18.94 16.48
CA PHE A 179 -14.92 -18.85 15.86
C PHE A 179 -14.81 -19.20 14.38
N GLN A 180 -15.54 -20.22 13.96
CA GLN A 180 -15.69 -20.51 12.53
C GLN A 180 -16.80 -19.63 11.95
N ILE A 181 -16.42 -18.70 11.07
CA ILE A 181 -17.34 -17.74 10.45
C ILE A 181 -18.03 -18.36 9.23
N SER A 182 -17.28 -19.10 8.40
CA SER A 182 -17.82 -19.74 7.19
C SER A 182 -17.61 -21.25 7.20
N LYS A 183 -18.46 -21.99 6.41
CA LYS A 183 -18.42 -23.46 6.31
C LYS A 183 -18.44 -23.97 4.87
N ASP A 184 -18.74 -23.08 3.92
CA ASP A 184 -18.91 -23.37 2.49
C ASP A 184 -17.77 -22.77 1.64
N GLY A 185 -16.70 -22.35 2.29
CA GLY A 185 -15.51 -21.83 1.61
C GLY A 185 -14.91 -22.84 0.63
N SER A 186 -14.67 -22.42 -0.58
CA SER A 186 -14.15 -23.22 -1.68
C SER A 186 -13.41 -22.33 -2.70
N ARG A 187 -13.01 -22.89 -3.84
CA ARG A 187 -12.54 -22.11 -4.98
C ARG A 187 -13.62 -21.12 -5.49
N GLU A 188 -14.87 -21.55 -5.46
CA GLU A 188 -16.03 -20.77 -5.95
C GLU A 188 -16.57 -19.80 -4.92
N ILE A 189 -16.44 -20.11 -3.63
CA ILE A 189 -16.95 -19.26 -2.53
C ILE A 189 -15.78 -18.79 -1.69
N VAL A 190 -15.39 -17.54 -1.89
CA VAL A 190 -14.20 -16.95 -1.28
C VAL A 190 -14.58 -16.07 -0.09
N TYR A 191 -13.88 -16.21 1.03
CA TYR A 191 -14.09 -15.44 2.24
C TYR A 191 -12.85 -14.69 2.67
N GLY A 192 -13.03 -13.45 3.15
CA GLY A 192 -11.98 -12.67 3.82
C GLY A 192 -10.77 -12.32 2.94
N GLN A 193 -10.85 -12.55 1.65
CA GLN A 193 -9.81 -12.21 0.68
C GLN A 193 -10.25 -11.07 -0.21
N SER A 194 -9.32 -10.51 -0.98
CA SER A 194 -9.63 -9.49 -1.98
C SER A 194 -10.65 -10.00 -2.99
N VAL A 195 -11.45 -9.10 -3.52
CA VAL A 195 -12.54 -9.39 -4.45
C VAL A 195 -12.40 -8.54 -5.71
N HIS A 196 -13.23 -8.79 -6.73
CA HIS A 196 -13.26 -8.02 -7.97
C HIS A 196 -11.89 -7.90 -8.65
N ARG A 197 -10.99 -8.90 -8.46
CA ARG A 197 -9.64 -8.94 -9.04
C ARG A 197 -8.77 -7.74 -8.68
N ASP A 198 -8.88 -7.28 -7.44
CA ASP A 198 -8.13 -6.14 -6.90
C ASP A 198 -8.44 -4.79 -7.57
N GLU A 199 -9.53 -4.71 -8.35
CA GLU A 199 -9.98 -3.45 -8.93
C GLU A 199 -10.39 -2.43 -7.86
N PHE A 200 -10.46 -1.16 -8.22
CA PHE A 200 -10.89 -0.05 -7.36
C PHE A 200 -10.07 0.10 -6.07
N GLY A 201 -8.78 -0.28 -6.10
CA GLY A 201 -7.88 -0.19 -4.95
C GLY A 201 -8.15 -1.23 -3.86
N ILE A 202 -8.97 -2.25 -4.13
CA ILE A 202 -9.19 -3.36 -3.20
C ILE A 202 -7.90 -4.18 -3.13
N SER A 203 -7.38 -4.39 -1.91
CA SER A 203 -6.14 -5.15 -1.68
C SER A 203 -6.27 -6.20 -0.57
N LYS A 204 -7.42 -6.25 0.11
CA LYS A 204 -7.72 -7.19 1.20
C LYS A 204 -9.21 -7.43 1.32
N GLY A 205 -9.59 -8.43 2.11
CA GLY A 205 -11.00 -8.80 2.30
C GLY A 205 -11.45 -8.80 3.75
N THR A 206 -10.65 -8.31 4.69
CA THR A 206 -10.99 -8.20 6.12
C THR A 206 -10.76 -6.77 6.61
N PHE A 207 -11.63 -6.25 7.48
CA PHE A 207 -11.62 -4.87 7.95
C PHE A 207 -12.07 -4.80 9.40
N TRP A 208 -11.11 -4.70 10.33
CA TRP A 208 -11.40 -4.57 11.75
C TRP A 208 -11.99 -3.20 12.08
N SER A 209 -12.98 -3.18 12.95
CA SER A 209 -13.50 -1.93 13.53
C SER A 209 -12.46 -1.25 14.41
N PRO A 210 -12.52 0.09 14.61
CA PRO A 210 -11.59 0.82 15.48
C PRO A 210 -11.50 0.29 16.91
N ASN A 211 -12.63 -0.17 17.51
CA ASN A 211 -12.64 -0.79 18.83
C ASN A 211 -12.09 -2.24 18.84
N GLY A 212 -11.90 -2.85 17.66
CA GLY A 212 -11.37 -4.21 17.50
C GLY A 212 -12.31 -5.35 17.84
N GLU A 213 -13.60 -5.08 18.05
CA GLU A 213 -14.62 -6.06 18.44
C GLU A 213 -15.38 -6.63 17.25
N LEU A 214 -15.46 -5.87 16.14
CA LEU A 214 -16.17 -6.24 14.93
C LEU A 214 -15.21 -6.44 13.76
N LEU A 215 -15.47 -7.46 12.94
CA LEU A 215 -14.76 -7.73 11.70
C LEU A 215 -15.71 -7.67 10.52
N ALA A 216 -15.57 -6.64 9.66
CA ALA A 216 -16.20 -6.67 8.36
C ALA A 216 -15.35 -7.52 7.40
N PHE A 217 -16.00 -8.29 6.52
CA PHE A 217 -15.32 -9.16 5.57
C PHE A 217 -16.10 -9.31 4.27
N TYR A 218 -15.38 -9.53 3.19
CA TYR A 218 -15.97 -9.91 1.92
C TYR A 218 -16.30 -11.41 1.87
N ARG A 219 -17.47 -11.72 1.29
CA ARG A 219 -17.82 -13.01 0.74
C ARG A 219 -18.07 -12.85 -0.75
N MET A 220 -17.32 -13.56 -1.57
CA MET A 220 -17.46 -13.55 -3.02
C MET A 220 -17.93 -14.92 -3.51
N ASP A 221 -19.05 -14.93 -4.24
CA ASP A 221 -19.48 -16.07 -5.02
C ASP A 221 -19.07 -15.87 -6.47
N GLN A 222 -18.19 -16.73 -6.96
CA GLN A 222 -17.71 -16.76 -8.33
C GLN A 222 -18.05 -18.07 -9.06
N SER A 223 -19.01 -18.83 -8.55
CA SER A 223 -19.41 -20.13 -9.14
C SER A 223 -19.90 -19.98 -10.57
N MET A 224 -20.56 -18.86 -10.88
CA MET A 224 -21.09 -18.52 -12.19
C MET A 224 -20.06 -17.91 -13.15
N VAL A 225 -18.87 -17.55 -12.68
CA VAL A 225 -17.83 -16.93 -13.50
C VAL A 225 -17.13 -17.96 -14.34
N THR A 226 -16.93 -17.67 -15.62
CA THR A 226 -16.25 -18.54 -16.58
C THR A 226 -14.79 -18.74 -16.18
N ASP A 227 -14.30 -19.95 -16.32
CA ASP A 227 -12.89 -20.27 -16.15
C ASP A 227 -12.08 -19.78 -17.35
N TYR A 228 -11.18 -18.83 -17.11
CA TYR A 228 -10.20 -18.41 -18.11
C TYR A 228 -9.06 -19.43 -18.17
N PRO A 229 -8.71 -19.96 -19.36
CA PRO A 229 -7.69 -20.98 -19.48
C PRO A 229 -6.29 -20.41 -19.23
N GLN A 230 -5.72 -20.78 -18.10
CA GLN A 230 -4.34 -20.51 -17.73
C GLN A 230 -3.60 -21.81 -17.44
N VAL A 231 -2.29 -21.75 -17.48
CA VAL A 231 -1.41 -22.85 -17.14
C VAL A 231 -0.35 -22.35 -16.15
N ASP A 232 -0.03 -23.19 -15.19
CA ASP A 232 1.15 -23.04 -14.35
C ASP A 232 2.33 -23.75 -15.02
N ILE A 233 3.41 -23.00 -15.20
CA ILE A 233 4.70 -23.54 -15.63
C ILE A 233 5.58 -23.54 -14.38
N PRO A 234 6.00 -24.72 -13.87
CA PRO A 234 6.86 -24.78 -12.70
C PRO A 234 8.13 -23.98 -12.92
N GLU A 235 8.46 -23.10 -11.97
CA GLU A 235 9.76 -22.42 -11.99
C GLU A 235 10.85 -23.48 -11.80
N ILE A 236 11.78 -23.55 -12.77
CA ILE A 236 13.03 -24.29 -12.59
C ILE A 236 13.85 -23.48 -11.60
N GLY A 237 13.72 -23.78 -10.30
CA GLY A 237 14.47 -23.11 -9.26
C GLY A 237 15.95 -23.44 -9.35
N PHE A 238 16.80 -22.44 -9.16
CA PHE A 238 18.26 -22.62 -9.04
C PHE A 238 18.64 -23.62 -7.93
N ASN A 239 17.75 -23.92 -7.00
CA ASN A 239 18.04 -24.75 -5.83
C ASN A 239 17.66 -26.23 -5.97
N HIS A 240 16.82 -26.62 -6.94
CA HIS A 240 16.35 -27.99 -7.13
C HIS A 240 16.05 -28.31 -8.60
N PRO A 241 17.05 -28.23 -9.51
CA PRO A 241 16.83 -28.41 -10.93
C PRO A 241 16.41 -29.85 -11.30
N GLU A 242 16.75 -30.83 -10.46
CA GLU A 242 16.49 -32.26 -10.71
C GLU A 242 15.09 -32.75 -10.33
N THR A 243 14.33 -31.97 -9.55
CA THR A 243 13.02 -32.41 -9.01
C THR A 243 11.82 -31.71 -9.65
N GLN A 244 12.04 -30.71 -10.51
CA GLN A 244 10.97 -29.92 -11.09
C GLN A 244 10.62 -30.38 -12.51
N SER A 245 9.34 -30.66 -12.71
CA SER A 245 8.78 -30.90 -14.04
C SER A 245 8.68 -29.57 -14.80
N CYS A 246 9.15 -29.55 -16.05
CA CYS A 246 8.93 -28.42 -16.96
C CYS A 246 7.58 -28.51 -17.68
N ILE A 247 6.72 -29.45 -17.31
CA ILE A 247 5.44 -29.69 -17.96
C ILE A 247 4.41 -28.70 -17.37
N ALA A 248 3.83 -27.88 -18.24
CA ALA A 248 2.74 -27.00 -17.86
C ALA A 248 1.51 -27.80 -17.41
N THR A 249 0.87 -27.37 -16.32
CA THR A 249 -0.37 -27.94 -15.82
C THR A 249 -1.51 -26.92 -15.95
N PRO A 250 -2.76 -27.35 -16.26
CA PRO A 250 -3.89 -26.43 -16.28
C PRO A 250 -4.09 -25.76 -14.91
N ALA A 251 -4.21 -24.44 -14.91
CA ALA A 251 -4.48 -23.62 -13.74
C ALA A 251 -5.53 -22.54 -14.09
N PRO A 252 -6.77 -22.96 -14.43
CA PRO A 252 -7.79 -22.00 -14.88
C PRO A 252 -8.14 -21.02 -13.76
N ASP A 253 -8.29 -19.75 -14.13
CA ASP A 253 -8.66 -18.67 -13.22
C ASP A 253 -10.07 -18.17 -13.47
N LYS A 254 -10.80 -17.82 -12.41
CA LYS A 254 -12.13 -17.22 -12.49
C LYS A 254 -11.99 -15.77 -12.93
N TYR A 255 -12.18 -15.52 -14.23
CA TYR A 255 -12.02 -14.19 -14.81
C TYR A 255 -13.32 -13.74 -15.52
N PRO A 256 -14.02 -12.72 -14.98
CA PRO A 256 -15.23 -12.20 -15.63
C PRO A 256 -14.82 -11.33 -16.82
N MET A 257 -14.71 -11.94 -17.99
CA MET A 257 -14.42 -11.25 -19.23
C MET A 257 -15.49 -10.17 -19.53
N THR A 258 -15.13 -9.18 -20.34
CA THR A 258 -16.05 -8.13 -20.77
C THR A 258 -17.30 -8.72 -21.41
N GLY A 259 -18.48 -8.35 -20.90
CA GLY A 259 -19.78 -8.89 -21.34
C GLY A 259 -20.17 -10.22 -20.72
N GLU A 260 -19.28 -10.88 -19.97
CA GLU A 260 -19.56 -12.14 -19.28
C GLU A 260 -20.08 -11.90 -17.85
N THR A 261 -20.64 -12.96 -17.25
CA THR A 261 -21.16 -12.91 -15.89
C THR A 261 -20.06 -12.63 -14.86
N SER A 262 -20.33 -11.68 -13.96
CA SER A 262 -19.40 -11.26 -12.92
C SER A 262 -19.64 -11.96 -11.58
N HIS A 263 -18.70 -11.78 -10.67
CA HIS A 263 -18.78 -12.20 -9.27
C HIS A 263 -19.98 -11.55 -8.57
N LYS A 264 -20.52 -12.25 -7.56
CA LYS A 264 -21.50 -11.71 -6.62
C LYS A 264 -20.84 -11.54 -5.25
N VAL A 265 -20.62 -10.31 -4.83
CA VAL A 265 -19.97 -10.00 -3.56
C VAL A 265 -20.99 -9.53 -2.53
N THR A 266 -20.83 -9.99 -1.29
CA THR A 266 -21.57 -9.51 -0.13
C THR A 266 -20.60 -9.17 0.98
N VAL A 267 -21.03 -8.31 1.93
CA VAL A 267 -20.22 -7.92 3.08
C VAL A 267 -20.86 -8.44 4.35
N GLY A 268 -20.12 -9.27 5.09
CA GLY A 268 -20.50 -9.76 6.41
C GLY A 268 -19.82 -8.94 7.50
N VAL A 269 -20.45 -8.85 8.67
CA VAL A 269 -19.90 -8.28 9.90
C VAL A 269 -19.98 -9.33 10.98
N PHE A 270 -18.83 -9.75 11.48
CA PHE A 270 -18.73 -10.70 12.60
C PHE A 270 -18.47 -9.94 13.90
N ASP A 271 -19.22 -10.27 14.94
CA ASP A 271 -19.07 -9.75 16.28
C ASP A 271 -18.33 -10.77 17.17
N CYS A 272 -17.13 -10.42 17.61
CA CYS A 272 -16.28 -11.25 18.46
C CYS A 272 -16.84 -11.49 19.85
N MET A 273 -17.72 -10.61 20.34
CA MET A 273 -18.31 -10.73 21.67
C MET A 273 -19.50 -11.70 21.71
N THR A 274 -20.29 -11.68 20.64
CA THR A 274 -21.49 -12.53 20.55
C THR A 274 -21.29 -13.78 19.69
N GLY A 275 -20.24 -13.83 18.86
CA GLY A 275 -20.00 -14.91 17.89
C GLY A 275 -20.99 -14.92 16.73
N LYS A 276 -21.72 -13.84 16.50
CA LYS A 276 -22.74 -13.73 15.45
C LYS A 276 -22.22 -12.99 14.23
N THR A 277 -22.73 -13.39 13.06
CA THR A 277 -22.50 -12.70 11.80
C THR A 277 -23.78 -12.08 11.28
N VAL A 278 -23.71 -10.85 10.82
CA VAL A 278 -24.78 -10.14 10.12
C VAL A 278 -24.25 -9.75 8.75
N TYR A 279 -25.07 -9.88 7.69
CA TYR A 279 -24.73 -9.39 6.36
C TYR A 279 -25.37 -8.03 6.10
N LEU A 280 -24.64 -7.11 5.45
CA LEU A 280 -25.16 -5.83 5.03
C LEU A 280 -26.28 -6.03 4.00
N LYS A 281 -27.41 -5.33 4.21
CA LYS A 281 -28.61 -5.42 3.34
C LYS A 281 -28.46 -4.47 2.14
N ALA A 282 -27.44 -4.68 1.35
CA ALA A 282 -27.12 -3.86 0.19
C ALA A 282 -27.96 -4.18 -1.05
N GLY A 283 -28.85 -5.18 -0.97
CA GLY A 283 -29.68 -5.64 -2.08
C GLY A 283 -28.98 -6.68 -2.96
N ASP A 284 -29.47 -6.84 -4.20
CA ASP A 284 -28.91 -7.82 -5.16
C ASP A 284 -27.49 -7.43 -5.57
N PRO A 285 -26.48 -8.30 -5.36
CA PRO A 285 -25.10 -8.05 -5.74
C PRO A 285 -24.81 -8.26 -7.23
N THR A 286 -25.80 -8.66 -8.04
CA THR A 286 -25.62 -8.90 -9.47
C THR A 286 -25.27 -7.59 -10.18
N ASP A 287 -24.21 -7.63 -11.01
CA ASP A 287 -23.73 -6.50 -11.79
C ASP A 287 -23.42 -5.24 -10.97
N ARG A 288 -22.84 -5.46 -9.78
CA ARG A 288 -22.42 -4.41 -8.85
C ARG A 288 -21.08 -4.73 -8.21
N TYR A 289 -20.38 -3.67 -7.84
CA TYR A 289 -19.13 -3.72 -7.07
C TYR A 289 -19.34 -3.07 -5.72
N PHE A 290 -18.91 -3.76 -4.64
CA PHE A 290 -18.90 -3.26 -3.27
C PHE A 290 -17.45 -3.02 -2.86
N THR A 291 -17.05 -1.76 -2.75
CA THR A 291 -15.65 -1.39 -2.67
C THR A 291 -15.35 -0.47 -1.49
N ASN A 292 -14.08 -0.43 -1.08
CA ASN A 292 -13.54 0.61 -0.21
C ASN A 292 -14.31 0.77 1.11
N ILE A 293 -14.40 -0.33 1.87
CA ILE A 293 -15.05 -0.37 3.18
C ILE A 293 -14.30 0.52 4.18
N ALA A 294 -15.04 1.36 4.90
CA ALA A 294 -14.55 2.19 5.99
C ALA A 294 -15.47 2.11 7.21
N TRP A 295 -14.90 2.20 8.39
CA TRP A 295 -15.63 2.25 9.66
C TRP A 295 -15.80 3.68 10.15
N SER A 296 -16.95 3.97 10.80
CA SER A 296 -17.07 5.16 11.66
C SER A 296 -16.12 5.05 12.86
N PRO A 297 -15.63 6.18 13.40
CA PRO A 297 -14.75 6.17 14.58
C PRO A 297 -15.34 5.48 15.82
N ASP A 298 -16.67 5.45 15.95
CA ASP A 298 -17.39 4.79 17.05
C ASP A 298 -17.71 3.30 16.78
N SER A 299 -17.26 2.75 15.65
CA SER A 299 -17.44 1.35 15.25
C SER A 299 -18.89 0.91 15.01
N LYS A 300 -19.83 1.85 14.82
CA LYS A 300 -21.27 1.53 14.66
C LYS A 300 -21.75 1.55 13.22
N THR A 301 -21.02 2.23 12.34
CA THR A 301 -21.42 2.42 10.93
C THR A 301 -20.33 1.94 10.01
N ILE A 302 -20.72 1.24 8.96
CA ILE A 302 -19.88 0.89 7.84
C ILE A 302 -20.26 1.78 6.66
N TYR A 303 -19.26 2.37 6.02
CA TYR A 303 -19.37 3.11 4.78
C TYR A 303 -18.77 2.28 3.66
N MET A 304 -19.43 2.27 2.51
CA MET A 304 -19.01 1.49 1.37
C MET A 304 -19.35 2.23 0.07
N PHE A 305 -18.45 2.21 -0.90
CA PHE A 305 -18.77 2.61 -2.25
C PHE A 305 -19.44 1.47 -3.01
N GLU A 306 -20.58 1.77 -3.62
CA GLU A 306 -21.37 0.87 -4.44
C GLU A 306 -21.32 1.38 -5.88
N LEU A 307 -20.71 0.62 -6.77
CA LEU A 307 -20.54 0.96 -8.17
C LEU A 307 -21.33 -0.02 -9.04
N ASN A 308 -22.01 0.47 -10.06
CA ASN A 308 -22.68 -0.40 -11.04
C ASN A 308 -21.67 -1.09 -11.98
N ARG A 309 -22.12 -2.13 -12.69
CA ARG A 309 -21.27 -2.90 -13.62
C ARG A 309 -20.74 -2.05 -14.78
N ASP A 310 -21.51 -1.07 -15.25
CA ASP A 310 -21.08 -0.12 -16.29
C ASP A 310 -20.03 0.88 -15.79
N GLN A 311 -19.77 0.89 -14.48
CA GLN A 311 -18.75 1.71 -13.81
C GLN A 311 -18.96 3.22 -14.00
N ASN A 312 -20.20 3.67 -14.08
CA ASN A 312 -20.54 5.07 -14.32
C ASN A 312 -21.54 5.69 -13.32
N ASP A 313 -22.02 4.91 -12.33
CA ASP A 313 -22.87 5.34 -11.21
C ASP A 313 -22.32 4.76 -9.91
N CYS A 314 -21.71 5.60 -9.11
CA CYS A 314 -21.09 5.26 -7.83
C CYS A 314 -21.79 5.96 -6.66
N ARG A 315 -22.04 5.24 -5.57
CA ARG A 315 -22.74 5.75 -4.39
C ARG A 315 -21.93 5.46 -3.13
N LEU A 316 -21.80 6.43 -2.24
CA LEU A 316 -21.32 6.22 -0.89
C LEU A 316 -22.51 5.95 0.02
N THR A 317 -22.60 4.74 0.53
CA THR A 317 -23.71 4.26 1.36
C THR A 317 -23.26 3.93 2.76
N ALA A 318 -24.09 4.24 3.75
CA ALA A 318 -23.89 3.93 5.16
C ALA A 318 -24.79 2.79 5.62
N TYR A 319 -24.22 1.89 6.45
CA TYR A 319 -24.90 0.73 7.01
C TYR A 319 -24.70 0.65 8.52
N ASN A 320 -25.74 0.29 9.26
CA ASN A 320 -25.61 -0.07 10.66
C ASN A 320 -24.86 -1.40 10.81
N ALA A 321 -23.76 -1.40 11.54
CA ALA A 321 -22.87 -2.56 11.66
C ALA A 321 -23.50 -3.71 12.46
N GLU A 322 -24.44 -3.44 13.38
CA GLU A 322 -25.10 -4.44 14.23
C GLU A 322 -26.26 -5.14 13.50
N THR A 323 -27.04 -4.39 12.71
CA THR A 323 -28.26 -4.91 12.08
C THR A 323 -28.11 -5.20 10.57
N GLY A 324 -27.04 -4.68 9.96
CA GLY A 324 -26.82 -4.71 8.52
C GLY A 324 -27.74 -3.78 7.72
N GLU A 325 -28.63 -3.02 8.36
CA GLU A 325 -29.58 -2.15 7.67
C GLU A 325 -28.87 -0.96 7.01
N LYS A 326 -29.33 -0.61 5.80
CA LYS A 326 -28.94 0.62 5.14
C LYS A 326 -29.51 1.81 5.91
N THR A 327 -28.63 2.71 6.35
CA THR A 327 -29.02 3.91 7.10
C THR A 327 -29.14 5.15 6.22
N GLY A 328 -28.41 5.20 5.11
CA GLY A 328 -28.50 6.32 4.18
C GLY A 328 -27.57 6.19 2.98
N GLU A 329 -27.87 6.97 1.94
CA GLU A 329 -26.99 7.24 0.81
C GLU A 329 -26.47 8.67 0.98
N LEU A 330 -25.15 8.82 1.16
CA LEU A 330 -24.53 10.09 1.51
C LEU A 330 -24.07 10.88 0.28
N TYR A 331 -23.64 10.19 -0.76
CA TYR A 331 -23.07 10.80 -1.94
C TYR A 331 -23.34 9.93 -3.16
N ARG A 332 -23.49 10.56 -4.32
CA ARG A 332 -23.59 9.90 -5.62
C ARG A 332 -22.71 10.64 -6.63
N GLU A 333 -21.96 9.89 -7.40
CA GLU A 333 -21.14 10.37 -8.52
C GLU A 333 -21.49 9.60 -9.77
N THR A 334 -21.73 10.32 -10.85
CA THR A 334 -22.01 9.75 -12.17
C THR A 334 -21.13 10.44 -13.20
N ASP A 335 -20.68 9.68 -14.18
CA ASP A 335 -19.92 10.20 -15.32
C ASP A 335 -20.35 9.48 -16.60
N GLU A 336 -20.28 10.13 -17.75
CA GLU A 336 -20.63 9.52 -19.04
C GLU A 336 -19.64 8.43 -19.47
N LYS A 337 -18.40 8.47 -18.96
CA LYS A 337 -17.34 7.53 -19.28
C LYS A 337 -17.16 6.50 -18.18
N TYR A 338 -16.68 6.94 -17.00
CA TYR A 338 -16.45 6.04 -15.86
C TYR A 338 -16.25 6.81 -14.54
N VAL A 339 -16.54 6.13 -13.44
CA VAL A 339 -16.21 6.55 -12.05
C VAL A 339 -15.34 5.48 -11.41
N GLU A 340 -14.21 5.88 -10.81
CA GLU A 340 -13.26 4.98 -10.13
C GLU A 340 -13.12 5.32 -8.65
N PRO A 341 -13.87 4.66 -7.75
CA PRO A 341 -13.70 4.83 -6.31
C PRO A 341 -12.50 4.00 -5.80
N CYS A 342 -11.28 4.50 -5.96
CA CYS A 342 -10.04 3.75 -5.65
C CYS A 342 -9.61 3.82 -4.18
N HIS A 343 -10.28 4.60 -3.34
CA HIS A 343 -9.86 4.83 -1.95
C HIS A 343 -11.04 4.87 -0.98
N PRO A 344 -10.92 4.24 0.21
CA PRO A 344 -11.92 4.38 1.25
C PRO A 344 -11.94 5.82 1.80
N ILE A 345 -13.07 6.23 2.36
CA ILE A 345 -13.13 7.47 3.14
C ILE A 345 -12.27 7.36 4.39
N GLN A 346 -11.71 8.48 4.85
CA GLN A 346 -10.84 8.53 6.03
C GLN A 346 -11.32 9.63 6.98
N PHE A 347 -11.80 9.25 8.16
CA PHE A 347 -12.24 10.20 9.18
C PHE A 347 -11.08 11.03 9.72
N LEU A 348 -11.37 12.32 10.01
CA LEU A 348 -10.40 13.20 10.63
C LEU A 348 -10.21 12.81 12.11
N PRO A 349 -8.97 12.60 12.60
CA PRO A 349 -8.75 12.17 13.99
C PRO A 349 -9.14 13.23 15.04
N TRP A 350 -9.46 14.44 14.63
CA TRP A 350 -9.91 15.54 15.52
C TRP A 350 -11.38 15.92 15.32
N ASP A 351 -12.08 15.27 14.41
CA ASP A 351 -13.49 15.55 14.11
C ASP A 351 -14.16 14.29 13.56
N SER A 352 -14.88 13.58 14.41
CA SER A 352 -15.56 12.33 14.06
C SER A 352 -16.76 12.49 13.12
N SER A 353 -17.17 13.75 12.85
CA SER A 353 -18.24 14.06 11.91
C SER A 353 -17.70 14.39 10.50
N SER A 354 -16.38 14.52 10.34
CA SER A 354 -15.77 14.90 9.07
C SER A 354 -14.79 13.83 8.58
N PHE A 355 -14.77 13.62 7.28
CA PHE A 355 -13.86 12.69 6.62
C PHE A 355 -13.34 13.23 5.30
N ILE A 356 -12.26 12.65 4.82
CA ILE A 356 -11.71 12.90 3.49
C ILE A 356 -12.24 11.84 2.53
N MET A 357 -12.76 12.30 1.41
CA MET A 357 -13.10 11.50 0.24
C MET A 357 -12.16 11.88 -0.92
N GLN A 358 -11.78 10.91 -1.72
CA GLN A 358 -11.04 11.12 -2.96
C GLN A 358 -11.95 10.86 -4.14
N SER A 359 -11.89 11.73 -5.17
CA SER A 359 -12.70 11.59 -6.38
C SER A 359 -12.01 12.25 -7.57
N ARG A 360 -12.26 11.71 -8.77
CA ARG A 360 -11.79 12.22 -10.06
C ARG A 360 -12.84 13.08 -10.78
N LYS A 361 -13.92 13.49 -10.12
CA LYS A 361 -15.05 14.20 -10.73
C LYS A 361 -14.72 15.53 -11.44
N ASP A 362 -13.52 16.08 -11.19
CA ASP A 362 -13.02 17.27 -11.89
C ASP A 362 -11.88 16.92 -12.90
N GLY A 363 -11.71 15.63 -13.23
CA GLY A 363 -10.76 15.11 -14.20
C GLY A 363 -9.48 14.52 -13.62
N TYR A 364 -9.15 14.82 -12.35
CA TYR A 364 -7.97 14.30 -11.63
C TYR A 364 -8.35 13.89 -10.22
N ASN A 365 -7.58 12.95 -9.61
CA ASN A 365 -7.86 12.52 -8.24
C ASN A 365 -7.52 13.62 -7.24
N HIS A 366 -8.54 14.14 -6.57
CA HIS A 366 -8.42 15.24 -5.60
C HIS A 366 -9.11 14.94 -4.28
N LEU A 367 -8.76 15.73 -3.24
CA LEU A 367 -9.31 15.64 -1.90
C LEU A 367 -10.57 16.49 -1.75
N TYR A 368 -11.59 15.88 -1.16
CA TYR A 368 -12.83 16.50 -0.74
C TYR A 368 -13.02 16.30 0.76
N LEU A 369 -13.16 17.39 1.51
CA LEU A 369 -13.56 17.38 2.91
C LEU A 369 -15.08 17.27 2.96
N CYS A 370 -15.56 16.19 3.55
CA CYS A 370 -16.98 15.88 3.71
C CYS A 370 -17.35 15.98 5.19
N THR A 371 -18.45 16.67 5.52
CA THR A 371 -18.95 16.80 6.89
C THR A 371 -20.38 16.29 6.97
N LEU A 372 -20.64 15.36 7.87
CA LEU A 372 -21.98 14.82 8.16
C LEU A 372 -22.83 15.89 8.83
N GLY A 373 -24.02 16.17 8.29
CA GLY A 373 -24.95 17.13 8.86
C GLY A 373 -25.40 16.71 10.26
N LYS A 374 -25.54 17.67 11.18
CA LYS A 374 -26.08 17.40 12.52
C LYS A 374 -27.55 16.98 12.40
N HIS A 375 -27.93 15.88 13.01
CA HIS A 375 -29.33 15.51 13.23
C HIS A 375 -30.05 16.67 13.94
N GLY A 376 -30.83 17.46 13.21
CA GLY A 376 -31.46 18.63 13.81
C GLY A 376 -32.62 19.27 13.02
N SER A 377 -33.12 18.68 11.95
CA SER A 377 -34.42 19.11 11.40
C SER A 377 -35.21 17.91 10.90
N ARG A 378 -36.39 17.74 11.51
CA ARG A 378 -37.42 16.80 11.10
C ARG A 378 -37.85 17.14 9.68
N MET A 379 -37.27 16.50 8.67
CA MET A 379 -37.88 16.35 7.36
C MET A 379 -37.88 14.89 6.98
N ALA A 380 -39.02 14.45 6.46
CA ALA A 380 -39.37 13.09 6.15
C ALA A 380 -38.68 12.59 4.85
N SER A 381 -37.35 12.57 4.83
CA SER A 381 -36.52 11.78 3.92
C SER A 381 -35.23 11.42 4.66
N ASN A 382 -34.92 10.14 4.75
CA ASN A 382 -33.75 9.56 5.44
C ASN A 382 -32.42 9.85 4.72
N THR A 383 -32.18 11.07 4.25
CA THR A 383 -30.92 11.49 3.64
C THR A 383 -30.21 12.42 4.61
N GLU A 384 -29.14 11.92 5.24
CA GLU A 384 -28.17 12.79 5.91
C GLU A 384 -27.59 13.73 4.85
N SER A 385 -27.65 15.03 5.10
CA SER A 385 -27.03 16.01 4.21
C SER A 385 -25.52 15.98 4.39
N LEU A 386 -24.77 15.72 3.32
CA LEU A 386 -23.32 15.76 3.30
C LEU A 386 -22.88 17.13 2.77
N GLU A 387 -22.18 17.91 3.60
CA GLU A 387 -21.49 19.12 3.14
C GLU A 387 -20.13 18.72 2.54
N ILE A 388 -19.88 19.09 1.28
CA ILE A 388 -18.68 18.72 0.55
C ILE A 388 -17.90 19.97 0.14
N LYS A 389 -16.63 20.02 0.56
CA LYS A 389 -15.68 21.09 0.21
C LYS A 389 -14.49 20.49 -0.51
N GLN A 390 -14.22 20.92 -1.74
CA GLN A 390 -12.99 20.55 -2.44
C GLN A 390 -11.77 21.22 -1.80
N LEU A 391 -10.75 20.44 -1.44
CA LEU A 391 -9.51 20.93 -0.82
C LEU A 391 -8.38 21.09 -1.81
N THR A 392 -8.31 20.25 -2.83
CA THR A 392 -7.26 20.29 -3.86
C THR A 392 -7.88 20.28 -5.24
N SER A 393 -7.22 20.93 -6.20
CA SER A 393 -7.65 21.02 -7.59
C SER A 393 -6.45 21.29 -8.51
N GLY A 394 -6.60 21.01 -9.81
CA GLY A 394 -5.58 21.25 -10.83
C GLY A 394 -5.34 20.06 -11.73
N LYS A 395 -4.46 20.22 -12.74
CA LYS A 395 -4.09 19.12 -13.68
C LYS A 395 -2.98 18.24 -13.08
N TRP A 396 -3.27 17.63 -11.95
CA TRP A 396 -2.36 16.76 -11.19
C TRP A 396 -3.18 15.90 -10.21
N GLU A 397 -2.57 14.90 -9.61
CA GLU A 397 -3.27 13.93 -8.77
C GLU A 397 -2.71 13.88 -7.36
N VAL A 398 -3.62 13.70 -6.40
CA VAL A 398 -3.29 13.14 -5.09
C VAL A 398 -3.06 11.64 -5.30
N MET A 399 -1.83 11.19 -5.13
CA MET A 399 -1.45 9.78 -5.34
C MET A 399 -1.71 8.94 -4.09
N GLU A 400 -1.64 9.56 -2.90
CA GLU A 400 -1.83 8.87 -1.62
C GLU A 400 -2.12 9.86 -0.50
N VAL A 401 -2.99 9.49 0.43
CA VAL A 401 -3.14 10.15 1.73
C VAL A 401 -2.31 9.39 2.76
N LEU A 402 -1.18 9.97 3.18
CA LEU A 402 -0.25 9.35 4.12
C LEU A 402 -0.75 9.40 5.58
N GLY A 403 -1.63 10.35 5.90
CA GLY A 403 -2.22 10.52 7.23
C GLY A 403 -2.45 11.97 7.61
N PHE A 404 -2.50 12.24 8.91
CA PHE A 404 -3.00 13.49 9.44
C PHE A 404 -2.06 14.10 10.48
N ASN A 405 -1.91 15.43 10.48
CA ASN A 405 -1.34 16.19 11.60
C ASN A 405 -2.47 16.87 12.38
N SER A 406 -2.87 16.27 13.50
CA SER A 406 -4.00 16.74 14.32
C SER A 406 -3.75 18.14 14.92
N LYS A 407 -2.50 18.48 15.24
CA LYS A 407 -2.14 19.78 15.81
C LYS A 407 -2.25 20.90 14.78
N ARG A 408 -1.83 20.63 13.54
CA ARG A 408 -1.89 21.60 12.43
C ARG A 408 -3.20 21.56 11.67
N LYS A 409 -4.08 20.61 11.95
CA LYS A 409 -5.32 20.37 11.20
C LYS A 409 -5.03 20.22 9.70
N SER A 410 -4.01 19.44 9.36
CA SER A 410 -3.58 19.22 7.98
C SER A 410 -3.54 17.73 7.61
N ILE A 411 -3.74 17.48 6.33
CA ILE A 411 -3.64 16.17 5.70
C ILE A 411 -2.28 16.08 5.04
N ILE A 412 -1.54 15.01 5.28
CA ILE A 412 -0.25 14.77 4.62
C ILE A 412 -0.49 13.85 3.42
N ILE A 413 -0.13 14.33 2.25
CA ILE A 413 -0.36 13.64 0.97
C ILE A 413 0.93 13.45 0.18
N ALA A 414 0.93 12.44 -0.67
CA ALA A 414 1.83 12.36 -1.81
C ALA A 414 1.09 12.80 -3.07
N SER A 415 1.71 13.61 -3.91
CA SER A 415 1.12 14.07 -5.17
C SER A 415 2.16 14.28 -6.26
N ASN A 416 1.69 14.32 -7.52
CA ASN A 416 2.50 14.64 -8.69
C ASN A 416 2.34 16.12 -9.13
N GLU A 417 1.92 17.00 -8.22
CA GLU A 417 1.68 18.43 -8.48
C GLU A 417 2.88 19.15 -9.12
N LYS A 418 4.11 18.75 -8.78
CA LYS A 418 5.33 19.36 -9.33
C LYS A 418 5.62 18.93 -10.76
N SER A 419 5.35 17.68 -11.06
CA SER A 419 5.55 17.09 -12.40
C SER A 419 4.91 15.71 -12.43
N PRO A 420 4.31 15.29 -13.55
CA PRO A 420 3.72 13.94 -13.71
C PRO A 420 4.68 12.79 -13.41
N ILE A 421 6.00 12.99 -13.57
CA ILE A 421 7.03 11.97 -13.29
C ILE A 421 7.61 12.08 -11.88
N GLN A 422 7.14 13.01 -11.05
CA GLN A 422 7.59 13.20 -9.66
C GLN A 422 6.51 12.78 -8.66
N ARG A 423 6.95 12.42 -7.47
CA ARG A 423 6.08 12.17 -6.33
C ARG A 423 6.61 12.94 -5.15
N ASN A 424 5.91 13.99 -4.75
CA ASN A 424 6.30 14.90 -3.68
C ASN A 424 5.33 14.84 -2.51
N ILE A 425 5.78 15.25 -1.31
CA ILE A 425 4.97 15.17 -0.09
C ILE A 425 4.54 16.59 0.32
N PHE A 426 3.24 16.77 0.51
CA PHE A 426 2.64 18.03 0.92
C PHE A 426 1.78 17.88 2.17
N ALA A 427 1.74 18.94 2.98
CA ALA A 427 0.72 19.15 4.00
C ALA A 427 -0.37 20.07 3.42
N VAL A 428 -1.62 19.61 3.45
CA VAL A 428 -2.82 20.32 2.99
C VAL A 428 -3.59 20.82 4.21
N ASP A 429 -3.73 22.12 4.38
CA ASP A 429 -4.52 22.71 5.44
C ASP A 429 -6.02 22.49 5.20
N THR A 430 -6.75 21.90 6.15
CA THR A 430 -8.16 21.52 5.95
C THR A 430 -9.11 22.71 5.87
N LYS A 431 -8.73 23.86 6.46
CA LYS A 431 -9.54 25.07 6.42
C LYS A 431 -9.41 25.83 5.11
N THR A 432 -8.18 25.94 4.57
CA THR A 432 -7.87 26.82 3.45
C THR A 432 -7.55 26.08 2.16
N GLY A 433 -7.22 24.78 2.23
CA GLY A 433 -6.71 24.00 1.10
C GLY A 433 -5.24 24.35 0.73
N LYS A 434 -4.59 25.26 1.51
CA LYS A 434 -3.19 25.65 1.25
C LYS A 434 -2.28 24.44 1.37
N ARG A 435 -1.44 24.23 0.36
CA ARG A 435 -0.43 23.15 0.33
C ARG A 435 0.94 23.69 0.71
N THR A 436 1.65 22.96 1.56
CA THR A 436 3.02 23.26 1.98
C THR A 436 3.88 22.03 1.75
N LEU A 437 5.00 22.18 1.03
CA LEU A 437 5.94 21.08 0.76
C LEU A 437 6.61 20.62 2.05
N VAL A 438 6.53 19.33 2.33
CA VAL A 438 7.09 18.67 3.55
C VAL A 438 8.01 17.48 3.22
N ASP A 439 8.52 17.42 2.00
CA ASP A 439 9.64 16.52 1.65
C ASP A 439 11.00 17.24 1.76
N ASP A 440 12.10 16.47 1.56
CA ASP A 440 13.47 17.00 1.73
C ASP A 440 13.85 18.02 0.65
N CYS A 441 13.56 17.78 -0.62
CA CYS A 441 14.16 18.55 -1.71
C CYS A 441 13.18 19.03 -2.79
N GLY A 442 11.93 18.62 -2.81
CA GLY A 442 10.95 18.99 -3.84
C GLY A 442 11.25 18.47 -5.24
N LYS A 443 12.07 17.43 -5.35
CA LYS A 443 12.47 16.80 -6.64
C LYS A 443 12.57 15.30 -6.48
N GLY A 444 12.22 14.55 -7.52
CA GLY A 444 12.38 13.12 -7.54
C GLY A 444 11.13 12.36 -7.09
N TRP A 445 11.34 11.18 -6.54
CA TRP A 445 10.28 10.29 -6.10
C TRP A 445 10.43 9.96 -4.63
N HIS A 446 9.48 10.40 -3.82
CA HIS A 446 9.47 10.27 -2.38
C HIS A 446 8.53 9.15 -1.92
N SER A 447 9.08 8.14 -1.25
CA SER A 447 8.33 7.08 -0.57
C SER A 447 8.37 7.39 0.93
N ALA A 448 7.32 7.99 1.44
CA ALA A 448 7.29 8.55 2.78
C ALA A 448 6.35 7.78 3.70
N THR A 449 6.69 7.76 5.00
CA THR A 449 5.81 7.31 6.09
C THR A 449 5.73 8.39 7.15
N LEU A 450 4.63 8.38 7.94
CA LEU A 450 4.28 9.44 8.87
C LEU A 450 4.28 8.93 10.31
N SER A 451 4.79 9.73 11.27
CA SER A 451 4.58 9.48 12.69
C SER A 451 3.09 9.52 13.04
N GLU A 452 2.65 8.79 14.06
CA GLU A 452 1.24 8.68 14.46
C GLU A 452 0.54 10.03 14.62
N ASN A 453 1.23 11.03 15.22
CA ASN A 453 0.70 12.38 15.40
C ASN A 453 0.87 13.30 14.16
N GLY A 454 1.46 12.81 13.10
CA GLY A 454 1.70 13.56 11.88
C GLY A 454 2.81 14.61 11.96
N GLN A 455 3.59 14.67 13.04
CA GLN A 455 4.62 15.68 13.23
C GLN A 455 5.87 15.46 12.37
N TYR A 456 6.21 14.18 12.09
CA TYR A 456 7.40 13.84 11.32
C TYR A 456 7.08 12.96 10.14
N VAL A 457 7.70 13.28 9.00
CA VAL A 457 7.79 12.45 7.82
C VAL A 457 9.16 11.77 7.81
N PHE A 458 9.17 10.44 7.68
CA PHE A 458 10.34 9.66 7.25
C PHE A 458 10.31 9.63 5.72
N ASP A 459 11.18 10.43 5.11
CA ASP A 459 11.21 10.67 3.67
C ASP A 459 12.36 9.88 3.03
N ASN A 460 12.03 8.75 2.40
CA ASN A 460 12.96 7.91 1.66
C ASN A 460 12.77 8.18 0.16
N TYR A 461 13.76 8.77 -0.49
CA TYR A 461 13.61 9.21 -1.87
C TYR A 461 14.84 8.95 -2.74
N SER A 462 14.64 9.03 -4.03
CA SER A 462 15.67 9.09 -5.06
C SER A 462 15.37 10.19 -6.08
N THR A 463 16.42 10.64 -6.77
CA THR A 463 16.29 11.53 -7.93
C THR A 463 17.02 10.88 -9.11
N PRO A 464 16.90 11.39 -10.34
CA PRO A 464 17.62 10.78 -11.47
C PRO A 464 19.13 10.63 -11.25
N THR A 465 19.74 11.50 -10.45
CA THR A 465 21.18 11.50 -10.16
C THR A 465 21.55 10.98 -8.77
N VAL A 466 20.58 10.72 -7.90
CA VAL A 466 20.80 10.30 -6.53
C VAL A 466 20.15 8.93 -6.29
N PRO A 467 20.93 7.87 -6.04
CA PRO A 467 20.42 6.52 -5.85
C PRO A 467 19.41 6.40 -4.71
N ARG A 468 19.71 6.98 -3.54
CA ARG A 468 18.82 7.03 -2.38
C ARG A 468 19.29 8.05 -1.35
N LYS A 469 18.34 8.78 -0.80
CA LYS A 469 18.50 9.55 0.43
C LYS A 469 17.33 9.30 1.37
N ILE A 470 17.58 9.48 2.67
CA ILE A 470 16.55 9.47 3.71
C ILE A 470 16.71 10.72 4.56
N ALA A 471 15.62 11.45 4.73
CA ALA A 471 15.54 12.62 5.59
C ALA A 471 14.38 12.48 6.59
N LEU A 472 14.48 13.17 7.71
CA LEU A 472 13.44 13.30 8.71
C LEU A 472 12.95 14.74 8.66
N VAL A 473 11.69 14.92 8.24
CA VAL A 473 11.12 16.25 8.02
C VAL A 473 10.05 16.53 9.06
N ASN A 474 10.20 17.62 9.80
CA ASN A 474 9.19 18.10 10.73
C ASN A 474 8.12 18.88 9.99
N THR A 475 6.89 18.39 9.96
CA THR A 475 5.76 18.98 9.23
C THR A 475 5.25 20.29 9.82
N GLU A 476 5.59 20.59 11.10
CA GLU A 476 5.13 21.79 11.79
C GLU A 476 6.00 23.02 11.52
N ASN A 477 7.30 22.84 11.38
CA ASN A 477 8.28 23.92 11.21
C ASN A 477 9.16 23.80 9.98
N GLY A 478 9.00 22.72 9.20
CA GLY A 478 9.74 22.48 7.96
C GLY A 478 11.22 22.10 8.16
N LYS A 479 11.67 21.87 9.43
CA LYS A 479 13.05 21.47 9.69
C LYS A 479 13.34 20.09 9.09
N ARG A 480 14.46 20.00 8.37
CA ARG A 480 14.93 18.78 7.70
C ARG A 480 16.21 18.29 8.38
N THR A 481 16.27 17.00 8.65
CA THR A 481 17.44 16.32 9.22
C THR A 481 17.87 15.23 8.25
N ALA A 482 19.03 15.36 7.64
CA ALA A 482 19.61 14.30 6.82
C ALA A 482 19.90 13.08 7.71
N TYR A 483 19.36 11.93 7.34
CA TYR A 483 19.52 10.71 8.12
C TYR A 483 20.45 9.69 7.43
N PHE A 484 20.28 9.51 6.13
CA PHE A 484 21.09 8.56 5.38
C PHE A 484 21.26 9.00 3.93
N THR A 485 22.44 8.75 3.36
CA THR A 485 22.70 8.89 1.92
C THR A 485 23.43 7.62 1.46
N ALA A 486 22.83 6.90 0.51
CA ALA A 486 23.46 5.74 -0.07
C ALA A 486 24.59 6.15 -1.04
N GLU A 487 25.67 5.41 -1.02
CA GLU A 487 26.69 5.49 -2.06
C GLU A 487 26.12 4.97 -3.40
N ASN A 488 26.67 5.45 -4.50
CA ASN A 488 26.35 4.93 -5.82
C ASN A 488 26.92 3.50 -5.96
N PRO A 489 26.07 2.46 -6.03
CA PRO A 489 26.53 1.07 -6.15
C PRO A 489 27.21 0.75 -7.48
N TRP A 490 27.05 1.62 -8.49
CA TRP A 490 27.61 1.46 -9.83
C TRP A 490 28.92 2.21 -10.03
N LYS A 491 29.52 2.67 -8.94
CA LYS A 491 30.83 3.34 -8.99
C LYS A 491 31.89 2.41 -9.58
N GLY A 492 32.61 2.91 -10.62
CA GLY A 492 33.64 2.14 -11.32
C GLY A 492 33.12 1.28 -12.49
N TYR A 493 31.82 1.28 -12.74
CA TYR A 493 31.22 0.66 -13.92
C TYR A 493 31.11 1.66 -15.07
N ASN A 494 31.08 1.13 -16.28
CA ASN A 494 30.63 1.86 -17.46
C ASN A 494 29.11 1.96 -17.41
N VAL A 495 28.61 3.17 -17.17
CA VAL A 495 27.17 3.42 -17.06
C VAL A 495 26.71 4.21 -18.27
N PRO A 496 25.61 3.79 -18.94
CA PRO A 496 25.09 4.50 -20.12
C PRO A 496 24.51 5.88 -19.72
N GLU A 497 24.28 6.72 -20.74
CA GLU A 497 23.52 7.96 -20.59
C GLU A 497 22.02 7.65 -20.47
N TYR A 498 21.35 8.27 -19.50
CA TYR A 498 19.89 8.25 -19.39
C TYR A 498 19.35 9.64 -19.65
N SER A 499 18.37 9.73 -20.53
CA SER A 499 17.67 10.97 -20.82
C SER A 499 16.16 10.79 -20.67
N CYS A 500 15.48 11.89 -20.33
CA CYS A 500 14.04 11.94 -20.17
C CYS A 500 13.49 13.21 -20.82
N GLY A 501 12.33 13.13 -21.43
CA GLY A 501 11.63 14.24 -22.04
C GLY A 501 10.16 13.93 -22.24
N SER A 502 9.46 14.78 -22.98
CA SER A 502 8.09 14.56 -23.41
C SER A 502 7.91 14.83 -24.90
N ILE A 503 6.91 14.19 -25.49
CA ILE A 503 6.38 14.48 -26.82
C ILE A 503 4.88 14.69 -26.71
N LYS A 504 4.29 15.42 -27.63
CA LYS A 504 2.84 15.57 -27.68
C LYS A 504 2.20 14.30 -28.23
N ALA A 505 1.09 13.92 -27.63
CA ALA A 505 0.19 12.88 -28.14
C ALA A 505 -0.47 13.33 -29.46
N ALA A 506 -1.25 12.45 -30.06
CA ALA A 506 -1.97 12.74 -31.32
C ALA A 506 -3.00 13.89 -31.18
N ASP A 507 -3.44 14.20 -29.97
CA ASP A 507 -4.33 15.34 -29.67
C ASP A 507 -3.60 16.70 -29.72
N GLY A 508 -2.28 16.72 -29.81
CA GLY A 508 -1.45 17.93 -29.81
C GLY A 508 -1.34 18.64 -28.45
N GLU A 509 -2.00 18.14 -27.40
CA GLU A 509 -2.09 18.76 -26.08
C GLU A 509 -1.42 17.93 -24.99
N THR A 510 -1.68 16.64 -24.94
CA THR A 510 -1.21 15.72 -23.87
C THR A 510 0.27 15.43 -24.01
N ASP A 511 1.03 15.61 -22.92
CA ASP A 511 2.44 15.24 -22.86
C ASP A 511 2.61 13.74 -22.58
N LEU A 512 3.30 13.04 -23.47
CA LEU A 512 3.74 11.66 -23.28
C LEU A 512 5.21 11.66 -22.85
N TYR A 513 5.47 11.25 -21.64
CA TYR A 513 6.83 11.18 -21.10
C TYR A 513 7.56 9.96 -21.60
N TRP A 514 8.82 10.16 -21.99
CA TRP A 514 9.71 9.11 -22.43
C TRP A 514 11.03 9.13 -21.66
N ARG A 515 11.68 7.99 -21.54
CA ARG A 515 13.09 7.89 -21.19
C ARG A 515 13.83 7.14 -22.29
N MET A 516 15.11 7.44 -22.42
CA MET A 516 16.01 6.80 -23.38
C MET A 516 17.30 6.41 -22.68
N VAL A 517 17.75 5.21 -22.96
CA VAL A 517 19.07 4.69 -22.55
C VAL A 517 19.90 4.51 -23.83
N LYS A 518 21.04 5.18 -23.92
CA LYS A 518 21.92 5.09 -25.04
C LYS A 518 23.05 4.10 -24.74
N PRO A 519 23.61 3.38 -25.75
CA PRO A 519 24.81 2.54 -25.55
C PRO A 519 25.95 3.33 -24.88
N VAL A 520 26.77 2.67 -24.06
CA VAL A 520 27.88 3.32 -23.31
C VAL A 520 28.83 4.09 -24.24
N ASN A 521 29.07 3.59 -25.44
CA ASN A 521 29.93 4.22 -26.45
C ASN A 521 29.10 4.76 -27.63
N PHE A 522 27.99 5.46 -27.31
CA PHE A 522 27.10 6.00 -28.33
C PHE A 522 27.82 6.97 -29.26
N ASP A 523 27.74 6.69 -30.58
CA ASP A 523 28.26 7.54 -31.66
C ASP A 523 27.08 8.10 -32.47
N PRO A 524 26.81 9.42 -32.44
CA PRO A 524 25.68 10.01 -33.15
C PRO A 524 25.73 9.84 -34.68
N ASN A 525 26.89 9.45 -35.25
CA ASN A 525 27.05 9.20 -36.66
C ASN A 525 26.70 7.77 -37.06
N LYS A 526 26.38 6.90 -36.11
CA LYS A 526 25.99 5.50 -36.36
C LYS A 526 24.51 5.29 -36.18
N LYS A 527 23.97 4.31 -36.87
CA LYS A 527 22.61 3.81 -36.68
C LYS A 527 22.63 2.63 -35.70
N TYR A 528 21.69 2.61 -34.78
CA TYR A 528 21.53 1.56 -33.77
C TYR A 528 20.16 0.90 -33.89
N PRO A 529 20.05 -0.41 -33.68
CA PRO A 529 18.77 -1.04 -33.40
C PRO A 529 18.12 -0.38 -32.20
N THR A 530 16.83 -0.12 -32.28
CA THR A 530 16.09 0.57 -31.20
C THR A 530 14.96 -0.32 -30.68
N ILE A 531 14.89 -0.51 -29.36
CA ILE A 531 13.80 -1.19 -28.66
C ILE A 531 12.90 -0.13 -28.06
N ILE A 532 11.61 -0.16 -28.41
CA ILE A 532 10.59 0.69 -27.79
C ILE A 532 9.79 -0.18 -26.84
N TYR A 533 9.79 0.19 -25.54
CA TYR A 533 8.97 -0.44 -24.53
C TYR A 533 7.85 0.52 -24.13
N VAL A 534 6.63 0.07 -24.27
CA VAL A 534 5.41 0.83 -23.92
C VAL A 534 4.40 -0.08 -23.23
N TYR A 535 3.71 0.49 -22.23
CA TYR A 535 2.54 -0.11 -21.64
C TYR A 535 1.40 0.87 -21.78
N GLY A 536 0.47 0.84 -22.51
CA GLY A 536 -0.60 1.82 -22.75
C GLY A 536 -1.79 1.71 -21.80
N GLY A 537 -1.70 0.92 -20.73
CA GLY A 537 -2.79 0.68 -19.78
C GLY A 537 -2.92 1.77 -18.71
N PRO A 538 -4.09 1.89 -18.07
CA PRO A 538 -4.33 2.85 -16.99
C PRO A 538 -3.47 2.56 -15.76
N HIS A 539 -3.24 3.59 -14.93
CA HIS A 539 -2.50 3.51 -13.66
C HIS A 539 -1.05 3.01 -13.76
N ALA A 540 -0.48 2.91 -14.96
CA ALA A 540 0.89 2.45 -15.16
C ALA A 540 1.87 3.61 -15.27
N HIS A 541 2.98 3.53 -14.52
CA HIS A 541 4.11 4.43 -14.59
C HIS A 541 5.34 3.70 -15.14
N ASN A 542 5.82 4.11 -16.32
CA ASN A 542 7.05 3.61 -16.90
C ASN A 542 8.21 4.60 -16.82
N VAL A 543 7.93 5.88 -16.58
CA VAL A 543 8.92 6.95 -16.50
C VAL A 543 8.70 7.72 -15.20
N ASP A 544 9.62 7.55 -14.24
CA ASP A 544 9.60 8.25 -12.96
C ASP A 544 10.93 9.00 -12.77
N ALA A 545 10.90 10.13 -12.09
CA ALA A 545 12.10 10.87 -11.71
C ALA A 545 12.88 10.21 -10.55
N ARG A 546 12.96 8.88 -10.57
CA ARG A 546 13.80 8.06 -9.70
C ARG A 546 15.22 7.98 -10.23
N TRP A 547 16.10 7.30 -9.53
CA TRP A 547 17.46 7.05 -9.99
C TRP A 547 17.48 6.45 -11.40
N ASN A 548 18.24 7.07 -12.30
CA ASN A 548 18.31 6.74 -13.71
C ASN A 548 16.94 6.65 -14.39
N TYR A 549 15.98 7.50 -13.97
CA TYR A 549 14.60 7.55 -14.45
C TYR A 549 13.88 6.20 -14.41
N SER A 550 14.12 5.39 -13.37
CA SER A 550 13.54 4.04 -13.21
C SER A 550 13.92 3.06 -14.34
N SER A 551 15.08 3.23 -14.97
CA SER A 551 15.53 2.29 -16.02
C SER A 551 15.66 0.88 -15.43
N ARG A 552 15.28 -0.11 -16.24
CA ARG A 552 15.36 -1.51 -15.86
C ARG A 552 16.77 -2.04 -16.08
N GLY A 553 17.10 -3.15 -15.42
CA GLY A 553 18.42 -3.79 -15.55
C GLY A 553 18.75 -4.15 -16.99
N TRP A 554 17.82 -4.75 -17.72
CA TRP A 554 18.03 -5.12 -19.11
C TRP A 554 18.23 -3.90 -20.04
N GLU A 555 17.54 -2.78 -19.81
CA GLU A 555 17.73 -1.54 -20.57
C GLU A 555 19.14 -0.96 -20.36
N THR A 556 19.67 -1.10 -19.15
CA THR A 556 21.03 -0.68 -18.80
C THR A 556 22.10 -1.62 -19.38
N TYR A 557 21.78 -2.92 -19.48
CA TYR A 557 22.68 -3.96 -20.00
C TYR A 557 22.85 -3.88 -21.50
N MET A 558 21.76 -3.68 -22.27
CA MET A 558 21.72 -3.62 -23.74
C MET A 558 22.42 -2.38 -24.28
#